data_82bf98e470a6dd3a019b08e29c0f7049
#
_entry.id   82bf98e470a6dd3a019b08e29c0f7049
#
_cell.length_a   1.000
_cell.length_b   1.000
_cell.length_c   1.000
_cell.angle_alpha   90.00
_cell.angle_beta   90.00
_cell.angle_gamma   90.00
#
_symmetry.space_group_name_H-M   'P 1'
#
loop_
_entity.id
_entity.type
_entity.pdbx_description
1 polymer ?
#
loop_
_entity_poly.entity_id
_entity_poly.type
_entity_poly.pdbx_seq_one_letter_code
_entity_poly.pdbx_strand_id
1 'polypeptide(L)'
;MIRYSVLLLFILAFSCNEDSKNNKPLTDEKSSTTENITNPDSVYSIIMVGDMMLGTNYPSAASLPPNDGADILSEAKEFLEIADVTIGNLEGTLLNSGGTPKVCANPDNCVAFRMPEHYAGYIKDAGFDMMNLANNHSGDMGDIGRTS
;
A
#
# COMPACT_ATOMS: atom_id res chain seq x y z
N MET A 1 26.77 -34.86 -1.40
CA MET A 1 27.56 -33.61 -1.49
C MET A 1 26.63 -32.45 -1.18
N ILE A 2 26.75 -31.92 0.02
CA ILE A 2 25.89 -30.83 0.51
C ILE A 2 26.61 -29.52 0.22
N ARG A 3 26.04 -28.67 -0.63
CA ARG A 3 26.58 -27.36 -0.95
C ARG A 3 25.98 -26.33 0.06
N TYR A 4 26.81 -25.80 0.93
CA TYR A 4 26.47 -24.68 1.78
C TYR A 4 26.61 -23.37 0.98
N SER A 5 25.51 -22.65 0.81
CA SER A 5 25.52 -21.31 0.23
C SER A 5 25.77 -20.32 1.37
N VAL A 6 26.91 -19.66 1.34
CA VAL A 6 27.26 -18.62 2.32
C VAL A 6 26.61 -17.32 1.86
N LEU A 7 25.65 -16.83 2.63
CA LEU A 7 25.02 -15.52 2.45
C LEU A 7 25.94 -14.45 3.05
N LEU A 8 26.58 -13.66 2.20
CA LEU A 8 27.43 -12.54 2.63
C LEU A 8 26.57 -11.32 2.89
N LEU A 9 26.43 -10.97 4.17
CA LEU A 9 25.70 -9.77 4.60
C LEU A 9 26.68 -8.57 4.54
N PHE A 10 26.48 -7.65 3.60
CA PHE A 10 27.21 -6.38 3.55
C PHE A 10 26.59 -5.38 4.51
N ILE A 11 27.29 -5.07 5.60
CA ILE A 11 26.97 -3.97 6.49
C ILE A 11 27.69 -2.73 5.98
N LEU A 12 26.95 -1.76 5.44
CA LEU A 12 27.47 -0.44 5.12
C LEU A 12 27.45 0.42 6.39
N ALA A 13 28.63 0.62 6.98
CA ALA A 13 28.82 1.59 8.05
C ALA A 13 28.99 2.98 7.42
N PHE A 14 28.04 3.89 7.64
CA PHE A 14 28.22 5.31 7.38
C PHE A 14 28.99 5.94 8.53
N SER A 15 30.24 6.36 8.24
CA SER A 15 31.06 7.16 9.13
C SER A 15 30.71 8.64 8.92
N CYS A 16 30.14 9.30 9.92
CA CYS A 16 30.05 10.75 9.95
C CYS A 16 31.42 11.31 10.33
N ASN A 17 31.99 12.14 9.46
CA ASN A 17 33.22 12.87 9.74
C ASN A 17 32.82 14.27 10.25
N GLU A 18 33.15 14.58 11.49
CA GLU A 18 33.04 15.92 12.05
C GLU A 18 34.29 16.71 11.65
N ASP A 19 34.12 17.76 10.87
CA ASP A 19 35.14 18.78 10.70
C ASP A 19 34.73 20.10 11.34
N SER A 20 35.70 20.59 12.10
CA SER A 20 35.70 21.63 13.08
C SER A 20 35.83 23.04 12.47
N LYS A 21 35.11 23.99 13.08
CA LYS A 21 35.43 25.43 13.29
C LYS A 21 35.37 26.39 12.11
N ASN A 22 34.39 27.28 12.16
CA ASN A 22 34.67 28.70 11.96
C ASN A 22 33.66 29.60 12.73
N ASN A 23 34.16 30.33 13.70
CA ASN A 23 33.45 31.35 14.47
C ASN A 23 33.29 32.62 13.63
N LYS A 24 32.06 33.06 13.40
CA LYS A 24 31.72 34.43 13.02
C LYS A 24 30.47 34.87 13.79
N PRO A 25 30.48 36.06 14.45
CA PRO A 25 29.31 36.51 15.18
C PRO A 25 28.21 36.93 14.18
N LEU A 26 27.02 36.41 14.34
CA LEU A 26 25.82 36.82 13.60
C LEU A 26 24.89 37.57 14.53
N THR A 27 24.50 38.69 14.06
CA THR A 27 23.48 39.60 14.54
C THR A 27 22.12 38.92 14.68
N ASP A 28 21.39 39.32 15.72
CA ASP A 28 20.02 38.90 16.06
C ASP A 28 19.04 39.15 14.92
N GLU A 29 18.67 38.10 14.19
CA GLU A 29 17.38 38.01 13.50
C GLU A 29 16.52 37.04 14.25
N LYS A 30 15.46 37.59 14.85
CA LYS A 30 14.40 36.87 15.55
C LYS A 30 13.55 36.10 14.53
N SER A 31 14.05 34.95 14.06
CA SER A 31 13.27 33.98 13.30
C SER A 31 12.32 33.25 14.28
N SER A 32 11.06 33.58 14.18
CA SER A 32 9.98 32.85 14.83
C SER A 32 9.85 31.48 14.17
N THR A 33 10.70 30.55 14.56
CA THR A 33 10.51 29.15 14.26
C THR A 33 9.42 28.64 15.17
N THR A 34 8.23 28.43 14.63
CA THR A 34 7.19 27.65 15.31
C THR A 34 7.74 26.22 15.38
N GLU A 35 8.41 25.90 16.47
CA GLU A 35 8.68 24.50 16.80
C GLU A 35 7.32 23.83 16.98
N ASN A 36 6.95 22.97 16.04
CA ASN A 36 5.92 21.95 16.26
C ASN A 36 6.46 21.09 17.41
N ILE A 37 6.06 21.44 18.64
CA ILE A 37 6.25 20.59 19.80
C ILE A 37 5.35 19.38 19.58
N THR A 38 5.89 18.35 18.90
CA THR A 38 5.27 17.02 18.93
C THR A 38 5.32 16.58 20.38
N ASN A 39 4.14 16.43 20.99
CA ASN A 39 4.03 15.90 22.34
C ASN A 39 4.75 14.53 22.35
N PRO A 40 5.85 14.35 23.12
CA PRO A 40 6.61 13.10 23.12
C PRO A 40 5.81 11.89 23.64
N ASP A 41 4.64 12.13 24.22
CA ASP A 41 3.75 11.08 24.74
C ASP A 41 2.61 10.74 23.76
N SER A 42 2.63 11.24 22.52
CA SER A 42 1.64 10.86 21.51
C SER A 42 1.89 9.45 21.02
N VAL A 43 0.96 8.54 21.29
CA VAL A 43 0.95 7.18 20.76
C VAL A 43 0.01 7.16 19.56
N TYR A 44 0.54 6.74 18.41
CA TYR A 44 -0.26 6.53 17.20
C TYR A 44 -0.47 5.03 16.98
N SER A 45 -1.65 4.67 16.53
CA SER A 45 -2.03 3.31 16.20
C SER A 45 -2.11 3.12 14.68
N ILE A 46 -1.61 1.98 14.20
CA ILE A 46 -1.69 1.62 12.80
C ILE A 46 -2.25 0.22 12.68
N ILE A 47 -3.28 0.07 11.85
CA ILE A 47 -3.78 -1.24 11.43
C ILE A 47 -3.25 -1.54 10.04
N MET A 48 -2.69 -2.73 9.88
CA MET A 48 -2.24 -3.23 8.59
C MET A 48 -2.95 -4.54 8.30
N VAL A 49 -3.59 -4.63 7.14
CA VAL A 49 -4.17 -5.88 6.65
C VAL A 49 -3.42 -6.37 5.41
N GLY A 50 -3.59 -7.65 5.08
CA GLY A 50 -2.98 -8.26 3.91
C GLY A 50 -3.71 -7.93 2.61
N ASP A 51 -3.77 -8.92 1.71
CA ASP A 51 -4.30 -8.78 0.37
C ASP A 51 -5.81 -8.55 0.37
N MET A 52 -6.20 -7.47 -0.30
CA MET A 52 -7.58 -7.05 -0.49
C MET A 52 -8.00 -7.30 -1.94
N MET A 53 -8.63 -8.45 -2.19
CA MET A 53 -9.23 -8.80 -3.46
C MET A 53 -10.71 -9.14 -3.22
N LEU A 54 -11.59 -8.14 -3.42
CA LEU A 54 -13.01 -8.21 -3.06
C LEU A 54 -13.87 -8.91 -4.11
N GLY A 55 -13.28 -9.63 -5.03
CA GLY A 55 -13.90 -10.26 -6.17
C GLY A 55 -13.30 -9.79 -7.48
N THR A 56 -13.66 -10.41 -8.60
CA THR A 56 -13.16 -10.02 -9.92
C THR A 56 -14.26 -10.05 -10.98
N ASN A 57 -14.28 -9.05 -11.85
CA ASN A 57 -15.14 -9.00 -13.03
C ASN A 57 -14.42 -9.55 -14.29
N TYR A 58 -13.25 -10.17 -14.12
CA TYR A 58 -12.49 -10.80 -15.19
C TYR A 58 -12.25 -12.30 -14.88
N PRO A 59 -12.43 -13.19 -15.87
CA PRO A 59 -12.91 -12.94 -17.24
C PRO A 59 -14.41 -12.64 -17.33
N SER A 60 -15.16 -12.84 -16.25
CA SER A 60 -16.59 -12.55 -16.17
C SER A 60 -16.98 -12.08 -14.78
N ALA A 61 -18.17 -11.49 -14.65
CA ALA A 61 -18.70 -11.03 -13.36
C ALA A 61 -19.17 -12.17 -12.42
N ALA A 62 -19.01 -13.42 -12.80
CA ALA A 62 -19.44 -14.57 -11.97
C ALA A 62 -18.67 -14.70 -10.65
N SER A 63 -17.51 -14.08 -10.56
CA SER A 63 -16.66 -14.07 -9.35
C SER A 63 -16.78 -12.78 -8.54
N LEU A 64 -17.75 -11.93 -8.84
CA LEU A 64 -18.12 -10.82 -7.98
C LEU A 64 -18.94 -11.32 -6.77
N PRO A 65 -18.81 -10.68 -5.61
CA PRO A 65 -19.58 -11.05 -4.42
C PRO A 65 -21.08 -10.75 -4.60
N PRO A 66 -21.96 -11.40 -3.81
CA PRO A 66 -23.37 -11.06 -3.76
C PRO A 66 -23.58 -9.59 -3.44
N ASN A 67 -24.72 -9.03 -3.88
CA ASN A 67 -25.07 -7.63 -3.65
C ASN A 67 -23.97 -6.66 -4.11
N ASP A 68 -23.25 -7.04 -5.18
CA ASP A 68 -22.14 -6.25 -5.73
C ASP A 68 -21.06 -5.86 -4.68
N GLY A 69 -20.95 -6.66 -3.61
CA GLY A 69 -19.97 -6.44 -2.55
C GLY A 69 -20.25 -5.29 -1.57
N ALA A 70 -21.45 -4.68 -1.64
CA ALA A 70 -21.77 -3.52 -0.81
C ALA A 70 -21.56 -3.74 0.70
N ASP A 71 -21.74 -4.96 1.18
CA ASP A 71 -21.66 -5.29 2.61
C ASP A 71 -20.41 -6.11 2.97
N ILE A 72 -19.51 -6.32 2.01
CA ILE A 72 -18.39 -7.29 2.17
C ILE A 72 -17.42 -6.91 3.30
N LEU A 73 -17.29 -5.63 3.61
CA LEU A 73 -16.42 -5.10 4.66
C LEU A 73 -17.18 -4.60 5.89
N SER A 74 -18.50 -4.73 5.91
CA SER A 74 -19.35 -4.11 6.95
C SER A 74 -19.02 -4.58 8.36
N GLU A 75 -18.75 -5.88 8.55
CA GLU A 75 -18.41 -6.46 9.85
C GLU A 75 -16.97 -6.14 10.30
N ALA A 76 -16.09 -5.84 9.35
CA ALA A 76 -14.71 -5.46 9.67
C ALA A 76 -14.57 -3.96 10.01
N LYS A 77 -15.53 -3.14 9.58
CA LYS A 77 -15.47 -1.68 9.67
C LYS A 77 -15.17 -1.18 11.09
N GLU A 78 -15.87 -1.69 12.10
CA GLU A 78 -15.69 -1.27 13.50
C GLU A 78 -14.25 -1.49 14.01
N PHE A 79 -13.53 -2.47 13.45
CA PHE A 79 -12.13 -2.75 13.81
C PHE A 79 -11.16 -1.91 12.99
N LEU A 80 -11.50 -1.56 11.76
CA LEU A 80 -10.63 -0.80 10.85
C LEU A 80 -10.60 0.68 11.18
N GLU A 81 -11.71 1.23 11.71
CA GLU A 81 -11.85 2.65 12.04
C GLU A 81 -11.24 3.04 13.39
N ILE A 82 -10.77 2.11 14.22
CA ILE A 82 -10.26 2.43 15.57
C ILE A 82 -8.82 2.92 15.58
N ALA A 83 -8.07 2.73 14.51
CA ALA A 83 -6.68 3.18 14.41
C ALA A 83 -6.58 4.60 13.84
N ASP A 84 -5.45 5.27 14.09
CA ASP A 84 -5.14 6.55 13.49
C ASP A 84 -4.86 6.44 11.98
N VAL A 85 -4.36 5.27 11.55
CA VAL A 85 -4.13 4.96 10.13
C VAL A 85 -4.41 3.49 9.87
N THR A 86 -5.17 3.19 8.82
CA THR A 86 -5.46 1.82 8.38
C THR A 86 -4.98 1.62 6.94
N ILE A 87 -4.16 0.58 6.74
CA ILE A 87 -3.47 0.30 5.47
C ILE A 87 -3.82 -1.11 5.00
N GLY A 88 -4.12 -1.27 3.71
CA GLY A 88 -4.31 -2.57 3.05
C GLY A 88 -3.41 -2.73 1.82
N ASN A 89 -3.30 -3.96 1.30
CA ASN A 89 -2.68 -4.23 0.00
C ASN A 89 -3.78 -4.48 -1.04
N LEU A 90 -3.94 -3.58 -2.03
CA LEU A 90 -4.93 -3.75 -3.10
C LEU A 90 -4.43 -4.79 -4.10
N GLU A 91 -4.91 -6.01 -3.97
CA GLU A 91 -4.49 -7.15 -4.79
C GLU A 91 -5.27 -7.19 -6.11
N GLY A 92 -4.78 -6.48 -7.10
CA GLY A 92 -5.41 -6.35 -8.41
C GLY A 92 -5.60 -4.90 -8.84
N THR A 93 -6.43 -4.70 -9.86
CA THR A 93 -6.71 -3.39 -10.44
C THR A 93 -8.17 -2.99 -10.26
N LEU A 94 -8.44 -1.71 -10.07
CA LEU A 94 -9.78 -1.14 -10.07
C LEU A 94 -10.09 -0.67 -11.49
N LEU A 95 -10.87 -1.46 -12.25
CA LEU A 95 -11.18 -1.17 -13.64
C LEU A 95 -12.52 -1.82 -14.02
N ASN A 96 -13.48 -1.03 -14.52
CA ASN A 96 -14.81 -1.55 -14.87
C ASN A 96 -14.77 -2.50 -16.07
N SER A 97 -13.94 -2.18 -17.07
CA SER A 97 -13.83 -2.99 -18.29
C SER A 97 -12.55 -2.68 -19.07
N GLY A 98 -12.21 -3.52 -20.02
CA GLY A 98 -11.01 -3.31 -20.86
C GLY A 98 -9.73 -3.74 -20.14
N GLY A 99 -8.61 -3.14 -20.55
CA GLY A 99 -7.27 -3.57 -20.18
C GLY A 99 -6.79 -4.77 -21.00
N THR A 100 -5.48 -5.02 -20.94
CA THR A 100 -4.85 -6.19 -21.57
C THR A 100 -4.42 -7.13 -20.45
N PRO A 101 -5.07 -8.30 -20.31
CA PRO A 101 -4.70 -9.24 -19.26
C PRO A 101 -3.24 -9.66 -19.36
N LYS A 102 -2.58 -9.82 -18.22
CA LYS A 102 -1.20 -10.31 -18.16
C LYS A 102 -1.08 -11.69 -18.79
N VAL A 103 0.07 -11.96 -19.38
CA VAL A 103 0.44 -13.27 -19.90
C VAL A 103 1.41 -13.94 -18.92
N CYS A 104 1.07 -15.13 -18.48
CA CYS A 104 1.91 -15.92 -17.56
C CYS A 104 2.70 -16.98 -18.30
N ALA A 105 3.86 -17.36 -17.76
CA ALA A 105 4.67 -18.43 -18.31
C ALA A 105 3.95 -19.79 -18.27
N ASN A 106 3.09 -20.02 -17.26
CA ASN A 106 2.18 -21.15 -17.18
C ASN A 106 0.73 -20.65 -17.22
N PRO A 107 0.03 -20.87 -18.34
CA PRO A 107 -1.38 -20.43 -18.49
C PRO A 107 -2.34 -21.08 -17.51
N ASP A 108 -2.10 -22.31 -17.08
CA ASP A 108 -2.99 -23.05 -16.17
C ASP A 108 -3.03 -22.44 -14.76
N ASN A 109 -2.01 -21.66 -14.40
CA ASN A 109 -1.90 -20.98 -13.12
C ASN A 109 -1.94 -19.46 -13.26
N CYS A 110 -2.42 -18.96 -14.40
CA CYS A 110 -2.50 -17.54 -14.68
C CYS A 110 -3.79 -16.94 -14.13
N VAL A 111 -3.69 -16.17 -13.06
CA VAL A 111 -4.84 -15.47 -12.48
C VAL A 111 -4.64 -13.98 -12.65
N ALA A 112 -5.65 -13.28 -13.15
CA ALA A 112 -5.66 -11.83 -13.27
C ALA A 112 -6.92 -11.28 -12.58
N PHE A 113 -6.72 -10.24 -11.76
CA PHE A 113 -7.77 -9.63 -10.97
C PHE A 113 -8.12 -8.24 -11.51
N ARG A 114 -9.41 -8.03 -11.70
CA ARG A 114 -9.99 -6.75 -12.09
C ARG A 114 -11.26 -6.53 -11.29
N MET A 115 -11.22 -5.60 -10.37
CA MET A 115 -12.36 -5.22 -9.53
C MET A 115 -13.10 -4.02 -10.13
N PRO A 116 -14.41 -3.89 -9.95
CA PRO A 116 -15.14 -2.67 -10.31
C PRO A 116 -14.56 -1.43 -9.63
N GLU A 117 -14.46 -0.31 -10.35
CA GLU A 117 -13.88 0.95 -9.84
C GLU A 117 -14.59 1.48 -8.58
N HIS A 118 -15.91 1.29 -8.49
CA HIS A 118 -16.68 1.75 -7.33
C HIS A 118 -16.33 1.04 -6.02
N TYR A 119 -15.61 -0.11 -6.08
CA TYR A 119 -15.11 -0.78 -4.87
C TYR A 119 -14.11 0.07 -4.09
N ALA A 120 -13.48 1.07 -4.73
CA ALA A 120 -12.71 2.09 -4.01
C ALA A 120 -13.54 2.80 -2.94
N GLY A 121 -14.83 3.05 -3.21
CA GLY A 121 -15.77 3.60 -2.25
C GLY A 121 -15.98 2.68 -1.06
N TYR A 122 -16.19 1.39 -1.29
CA TYR A 122 -16.39 0.42 -0.21
C TYR A 122 -15.16 0.27 0.68
N ILE A 123 -13.97 0.27 0.08
CA ILE A 123 -12.68 0.23 0.81
C ILE A 123 -12.55 1.48 1.69
N LYS A 124 -12.79 2.67 1.11
CA LYS A 124 -12.74 3.92 1.85
C LYS A 124 -13.77 3.98 2.97
N ASP A 125 -15.01 3.60 2.69
CA ASP A 125 -16.10 3.62 3.66
C ASP A 125 -15.92 2.60 4.79
N ALA A 126 -15.09 1.57 4.57
CA ALA A 126 -14.69 0.60 5.59
C ALA A 126 -13.60 1.12 6.53
N GLY A 127 -13.03 2.31 6.29
CA GLY A 127 -12.03 2.93 7.17
C GLY A 127 -10.58 2.79 6.71
N PHE A 128 -10.33 2.42 5.46
CA PHE A 128 -8.97 2.42 4.92
C PHE A 128 -8.51 3.82 4.51
N ASP A 129 -7.34 4.23 5.00
CA ASP A 129 -6.68 5.50 4.66
C ASP A 129 -5.73 5.35 3.49
N MET A 130 -5.10 4.18 3.36
CA MET A 130 -4.08 3.93 2.34
C MET A 130 -4.19 2.51 1.79
N MET A 131 -3.93 2.38 0.48
CA MET A 131 -3.78 1.09 -0.19
C MET A 131 -2.40 0.99 -0.84
N ASN A 132 -1.65 -0.06 -0.50
CA ASN A 132 -0.43 -0.40 -1.21
C ASN A 132 -0.80 -0.99 -2.58
N LEU A 133 -0.11 -0.52 -3.64
CA LEU A 133 -0.28 -1.01 -5.00
C LEU A 133 0.96 -1.76 -5.51
N ALA A 134 2.01 -1.87 -4.69
CA ALA A 134 3.27 -2.51 -5.09
C ALA A 134 3.21 -4.03 -4.87
N ASN A 135 2.42 -4.72 -5.68
CA ASN A 135 2.25 -6.18 -5.66
C ASN A 135 2.30 -6.78 -7.08
N ASN A 136 2.26 -8.11 -7.17
CA ASN A 136 2.35 -8.85 -8.43
C ASN A 136 1.08 -8.78 -9.29
N HIS A 137 -0.01 -8.24 -8.78
CA HIS A 137 -1.29 -8.09 -9.47
C HIS A 137 -1.60 -6.65 -9.93
N SER A 138 -0.79 -5.66 -9.54
CA SER A 138 -0.96 -4.27 -9.97
C SER A 138 -0.89 -4.07 -11.49
N GLY A 139 -0.25 -4.99 -12.21
CA GLY A 139 -0.14 -5.00 -13.66
C GLY A 139 -1.09 -5.93 -14.40
N ASP A 140 -2.07 -6.51 -13.73
CA ASP A 140 -2.92 -7.56 -14.30
C ASP A 140 -3.69 -7.16 -15.55
N MET A 141 -4.03 -5.87 -15.70
CA MET A 141 -4.74 -5.33 -16.85
C MET A 141 -3.90 -4.35 -17.69
N GLY A 142 -2.57 -4.46 -17.57
CA GLY A 142 -1.63 -3.60 -18.29
C GLY A 142 -1.65 -2.15 -17.79
N ASP A 143 -1.21 -1.21 -18.63
CA ASP A 143 -1.06 0.19 -18.22
C ASP A 143 -2.38 0.88 -17.88
N ILE A 144 -3.46 0.52 -18.57
CA ILE A 144 -4.81 1.03 -18.25
C ILE A 144 -5.19 0.65 -16.81
N GLY A 145 -4.95 -0.61 -16.40
CA GLY A 145 -5.25 -1.06 -15.06
C GLY A 145 -4.36 -0.45 -13.97
N ARG A 146 -3.16 0.05 -14.32
CA ARG A 146 -2.28 0.74 -13.35
C ARG A 146 -2.67 2.19 -13.12
N THR A 147 -3.41 2.78 -14.04
CA THR A 147 -3.74 4.21 -14.04
C THR A 147 -5.22 4.50 -13.80
N SER A 148 -6.02 3.45 -13.62
CA SER A 148 -7.44 3.54 -13.29
C SER A 148 -7.70 3.91 -11.83
#